data_cb0bc406f8786395275d58622d8f24df
#
_entry.id   cb0bc406f8786395275d58622d8f24df
#
_cell.length_a   1.000
_cell.length_b   1.000
_cell.length_c   1.000
_cell.angle_alpha   90.00
_cell.angle_beta   90.00
_cell.angle_gamma   90.00
#
_symmetry.space_group_name_H-M   'P 1'
#
loop_
_entity.id
_entity.type
_entity.pdbx_description
1 polymer ?
#
loop_
_entity_poly.entity_id
_entity_poly.type
_entity_poly.pdbx_seq_one_letter_code
_entity_poly.pdbx_strand_id
1 'polypeptide(L)' 'MKAEYDKETDTLTITLRNARVTESDEIRPGVIADFGYDGGVVGFEILDASKVVEQTREIQFAVAG' A
#
# COMPACT_ATOMS: atom_id res chain seq x y z
N MET A 1 -3.22 7.82 -8.09
CA MET A 1 -3.28 6.65 -7.19
C MET A 1 -2.72 5.44 -7.90
N LYS A 2 -2.00 4.61 -7.19
CA LYS A 2 -1.34 3.44 -7.76
C LYS A 2 -1.37 2.30 -6.74
N ALA A 3 -1.60 1.08 -7.20
CA ALA A 3 -1.50 -0.10 -6.35
C ALA A 3 -0.57 -1.10 -7.04
N GLU A 4 0.37 -1.63 -6.28
CA GLU A 4 1.34 -2.61 -6.76
C GLU A 4 1.39 -3.78 -5.80
N TYR A 5 1.37 -4.98 -6.36
CA TYR A 5 1.50 -6.19 -5.58
C TYR A 5 2.82 -6.89 -5.91
N ASP A 6 3.64 -7.13 -4.90
CA ASP A 6 4.88 -7.87 -5.03
C ASP A 6 4.66 -9.30 -4.54
N LYS A 7 4.72 -10.25 -5.48
CA LYS A 7 4.51 -11.67 -5.19
C LYS A 7 5.61 -12.25 -4.30
N GLU A 8 6.82 -11.78 -4.45
CA GLU A 8 7.96 -12.31 -3.69
C GLU A 8 7.86 -12.01 -2.21
N THR A 9 7.43 -10.82 -1.88
CA THR A 9 7.29 -10.38 -0.50
C THR A 9 5.88 -10.49 0.02
N ASP A 10 4.92 -10.80 -0.87
CA ASP A 10 3.49 -10.82 -0.55
C ASP A 10 3.04 -9.49 0.06
N THR A 11 3.48 -8.39 -0.56
CA THR A 11 3.19 -7.04 -0.08
C THR A 11 2.39 -6.27 -1.13
N LEU A 12 1.30 -5.66 -0.69
CA LEU A 12 0.51 -4.75 -1.51
C LEU A 12 0.84 -3.32 -1.08
N THR A 13 1.32 -2.52 -2.03
CA THR A 13 1.63 -1.11 -1.79
C THR A 13 0.61 -0.24 -2.51
N ILE A 14 -0.04 0.64 -1.75
CA ILE A 14 -1.02 1.59 -2.28
C ILE A 14 -0.45 2.98 -2.14
N THR A 15 -0.25 3.67 -3.26
CA THR A 15 0.27 5.04 -3.28
C THR A 15 -0.87 5.98 -3.64
N LEU A 16 -1.25 6.85 -2.71
CA LEU A 16 -2.36 7.77 -2.90
C LEU A 16 -1.95 9.04 -3.64
N ARG A 17 -0.72 9.49 -3.43
CA ARG A 17 -0.19 10.69 -4.06
C ARG A 17 1.32 10.59 -4.22
N ASN A 18 1.85 11.36 -5.17
CA ASN A 18 3.28 11.39 -5.42
C ASN A 18 3.94 12.38 -4.46
N ALA A 19 4.37 11.88 -3.32
CA ALA A 19 5.04 12.68 -2.30
C ALA A 19 6.10 11.83 -1.61
N ARG A 20 7.11 12.50 -1.08
CA ARG A 20 8.17 11.81 -0.34
C ARG A 20 7.62 11.32 1.00
N VAL A 21 7.88 10.06 1.31
CA VAL A 21 7.54 9.49 2.61
C VAL A 21 8.61 9.92 3.62
N THR A 22 8.18 10.57 4.69
CA THR A 22 9.07 11.03 5.76
C THR A 22 8.91 10.22 7.02
N GLU A 23 7.79 9.51 7.17
CA GLU A 23 7.50 8.71 8.35
C GLU A 23 6.58 7.57 7.97
N SER A 24 6.77 6.42 8.58
CA SER A 24 5.91 5.24 8.40
C SER A 24 5.56 4.68 9.76
N ASP A 25 4.33 4.22 9.91
CA ASP A 25 3.82 3.73 11.18
C ASP A 25 2.93 2.51 10.96
N GLU A 26 3.16 1.45 11.72
CA GLU A 26 2.30 0.27 11.66
C GLU A 26 1.03 0.53 12.48
N ILE A 27 -0.05 0.86 11.80
CA ILE A 27 -1.30 1.27 12.44
C ILE A 27 -2.14 0.09 12.93
N ARG A 28 -1.93 -1.07 12.33
CA ARG A 28 -2.50 -2.35 12.72
C ARG A 28 -1.48 -3.42 12.34
N PRO A 29 -1.53 -4.62 12.94
CA PRO A 29 -0.61 -5.69 12.52
C PRO A 29 -0.68 -5.93 11.02
N GLY A 30 0.46 -5.76 10.34
CA GLY A 30 0.56 -5.95 8.90
C GLY A 30 0.06 -4.80 8.05
N VAL A 31 -0.35 -3.67 8.64
CA VAL A 31 -0.80 -2.49 7.89
C VAL A 31 0.05 -1.28 8.28
N ILE A 32 0.85 -0.82 7.32
CA ILE A 32 1.74 0.31 7.52
C ILE A 32 1.18 1.51 6.78
N ALA A 33 1.03 2.65 7.47
CA ALA A 33 0.67 3.92 6.85
C ALA A 33 1.93 4.75 6.64
N ASP A 34 2.08 5.29 5.44
CA ASP A 34 3.20 6.14 5.06
C ASP A 34 2.74 7.58 5.05
N PHE A 35 3.50 8.46 5.73
CA PHE A 35 3.14 9.87 5.89
C PHE A 35 4.15 10.76 5.18
N GLY A 36 3.67 11.85 4.63
CA GLY A 36 4.49 12.83 3.96
C GLY A 36 4.90 13.97 4.86
N TYR A 37 5.61 14.90 4.26
CA TYR A 37 6.16 16.08 4.93
C TYR A 37 5.11 16.94 5.64
N ASP A 38 3.91 16.99 5.08
CA ASP A 38 2.78 17.75 5.63
C ASP A 38 2.02 17.00 6.72
N GLY A 39 2.46 15.80 7.07
CA GLY A 39 1.78 14.95 8.05
C GLY A 39 0.61 14.17 7.48
N GLY A 40 0.28 14.37 6.21
CA GLY A 40 -0.81 13.64 5.57
C GLY A 40 -0.38 12.28 5.05
N VAL A 41 -1.34 11.39 4.83
CA VAL A 41 -1.07 10.04 4.32
C VAL A 41 -0.62 10.10 2.87
N VAL A 42 0.47 9.43 2.56
CA VAL A 42 0.98 9.26 1.20
C VAL A 42 0.50 7.92 0.63
N GLY A 43 0.48 6.89 1.45
CA GLY A 43 0.09 5.57 1.02
C GLY A 43 0.06 4.56 2.14
N PHE A 44 -0.14 3.30 1.75
CA PHE A 44 -0.18 2.17 2.68
C PHE A 44 0.60 1.00 2.14
N GLU A 45 1.11 0.17 3.05
CA GLU A 45 1.73 -1.09 2.72
C GLU A 45 1.03 -2.19 3.51
N ILE A 46 0.55 -3.20 2.80
CA ILE A 46 -0.16 -4.33 3.42
C ILE A 46 0.71 -5.56 3.30
N LEU A 47 1.19 -6.04 4.44
CA LEU A 47 2.02 -7.24 4.53
C LEU A 47 1.14 -8.48 4.53
N ASP A 48 1.66 -9.60 4.05
CA ASP A 48 0.91 -10.84 3.92
C ASP A 48 -0.41 -10.60 3.17
N ALA A 49 -0.33 -9.84 2.09
CA ALA A 49 -1.51 -9.35 1.37
C ALA A 49 -2.42 -10.46 0.87
N SER A 50 -1.86 -11.61 0.49
CA SER A 50 -2.66 -12.75 0.02
C SER A 50 -3.62 -13.29 1.08
N LYS A 51 -3.37 -13.00 2.35
CA LYS A 51 -4.24 -13.41 3.47
C LYS A 51 -5.33 -12.39 3.75
N VAL A 52 -5.18 -11.19 3.22
CA VAL A 52 -6.09 -10.07 3.49
C VAL A 52 -6.93 -9.73 2.26
N VAL A 53 -6.30 -9.74 1.10
CA VAL A 53 -6.94 -9.37 -0.16
C VAL A 53 -7.42 -10.63 -0.87
N GLU A 54 -8.70 -10.67 -1.21
CA GLU A 54 -9.33 -11.84 -1.83
C GLU A 54 -8.76 -12.17 -3.20
N GLN A 55 -8.49 -11.14 -4.03
CA GLN A 55 -8.00 -11.32 -5.40
C GLN A 55 -6.92 -10.29 -5.70
N THR A 56 -5.68 -10.61 -5.38
CA THR A 56 -4.56 -9.66 -5.56
C THR A 56 -4.35 -9.22 -6.99
N ARG A 57 -4.53 -10.11 -7.96
CA ARG A 57 -4.35 -9.76 -9.38
C ARG A 57 -5.45 -8.86 -9.94
N GLU A 58 -6.64 -8.87 -9.34
CA GLU A 58 -7.74 -8.00 -9.77
C GLU A 58 -7.52 -6.55 -9.39
N ILE A 59 -6.74 -6.29 -8.36
CA ILE A 59 -6.43 -4.94 -7.93
C ILE A 59 -5.71 -4.16 -9.02
N GLN A 60 -4.79 -4.80 -9.74
CA GLN A 60 -4.06 -4.16 -10.83
C GLN A 60 -4.99 -3.70 -11.94
N PHE A 61 -6.01 -4.48 -12.26
CA PHE A 61 -7.01 -4.12 -13.25
C PHE A 61 -7.86 -2.95 -12.79
N ALA A 62 -8.31 -2.97 -11.53
CA ALA A 62 -9.15 -1.92 -10.99
C ALA A 62 -8.44 -0.57 -10.97
N VAL A 63 -7.14 -0.57 -10.69
CA VAL A 63 -6.35 0.67 -10.62
C VAL A 63 -5.91 1.12 -12.00
N ALA A 64 -5.61 0.19 -12.90
CA ALA A 64 -5.19 0.50 -14.27
C ALA A 64 -6.35 0.96 -15.13
N GLY A 65 -7.54 0.56 -14.82
CA GLY A 65 -8.75 0.98 -15.50
C GLY A 65 -9.18 2.36 -15.08
#